data_c25d0a0ba64d54ecffb5419fbc22ed0f
#
_entry.id   c25d0a0ba64d54ecffb5419fbc22ed0f
#
_cell.length_a   1.000
_cell.length_b   1.000
_cell.length_c   1.000
_cell.angle_alpha   90.00
_cell.angle_beta   90.00
_cell.angle_gamma   90.00
#
_symmetry.space_group_name_H-M   'P 1'
#
loop_
_entity.id
_entity.type
_entity.pdbx_description
1 polymer ?
#
loop_
_entity_poly.entity_id
_entity_poly.type
_entity_poly.pdbx_seq_one_letter_code
_entity_poly.pdbx_strand_id
1 'polypeptide(L)'
;MGHFYFVRHGQTVWNVENKICGATDSPLTELGREQARKTGQMLRKKIDHGEIHIDEIMTSPLSRAFDTAVEISHVIGAPVRIEPRLVEQNFGRWEGTARDGSEFARAKENFADSYGGGESMMKTAQRIYNLIDDIEKEPEKTYLLVAHNGISRMIESYFRDMRNEEFAAFGIKNAEVREYKFEDSFPDYHTDYDLLCRQLKSLMQGVDSDITILSNASALIYQTLQGINWAGVYISQGNELLLGPFQGKPACVRIPFGKGVCGTAAAEGETVLVENVHEFAGHIACDSDSRSEIVLPICKKGSLYGVLDIDSPFFRRFSTSDRDGLEQFAEILGDGLAEK
;
A
#
# COMPACT_ATOMS: atom_id res chain seq x y z
N MET A 1 -4.48 -9.45 2.90
CA MET A 1 -4.81 -8.00 2.83
C MET A 1 -4.47 -7.35 4.16
N GLY A 2 -3.53 -6.40 4.14
CA GLY A 2 -3.23 -5.62 5.33
C GLY A 2 -4.41 -4.72 5.68
N HIS A 3 -4.70 -4.57 6.95
CA HIS A 3 -5.70 -3.66 7.47
C HIS A 3 -5.33 -3.21 8.87
N PHE A 4 -5.93 -2.13 9.34
CA PHE A 4 -5.80 -1.69 10.71
C PHE A 4 -7.13 -1.11 11.23
N TYR A 5 -7.24 -1.04 12.53
CA TYR A 5 -8.35 -0.39 13.20
C TYR A 5 -7.91 0.95 13.74
N PHE A 6 -8.80 1.93 13.71
CA PHE A 6 -8.59 3.25 14.30
C PHE A 6 -9.65 3.53 15.36
N VAL A 7 -9.24 4.07 16.51
CA VAL A 7 -10.12 4.51 17.60
C VAL A 7 -9.78 5.93 17.99
N ARG A 8 -10.76 6.80 18.01
CA ARG A 8 -10.62 8.10 18.65
C ARG A 8 -10.69 7.93 20.17
N HIS A 9 -9.83 8.65 20.90
CA HIS A 9 -9.83 8.65 22.36
C HIS A 9 -11.23 8.90 22.98
N GLY A 10 -11.47 8.43 24.21
CA GLY A 10 -12.69 8.67 24.98
C GLY A 10 -12.93 10.15 25.27
N GLN A 11 -14.11 10.48 25.78
CA GLN A 11 -14.47 11.87 26.11
C GLN A 11 -13.49 12.48 27.12
N THR A 12 -13.06 13.72 26.85
CA THR A 12 -12.18 14.50 27.74
C THR A 12 -12.93 15.69 28.39
N VAL A 13 -12.30 16.28 29.41
CA VAL A 13 -12.80 17.50 30.03
C VAL A 13 -13.02 18.63 29.01
N TRP A 14 -12.02 18.83 28.09
CA TRP A 14 -12.15 19.85 27.04
C TRP A 14 -13.17 19.50 25.96
N ASN A 15 -13.53 18.22 25.79
CA ASN A 15 -14.69 17.89 24.95
C ASN A 15 -16.01 18.39 25.59
N VAL A 16 -16.16 18.25 26.91
CA VAL A 16 -17.32 18.75 27.64
C VAL A 16 -17.38 20.28 27.63
N GLU A 17 -16.24 20.93 27.78
CA GLU A 17 -16.11 22.39 27.75
C GLU A 17 -16.16 23.00 26.35
N ASN A 18 -16.34 22.20 25.32
CA ASN A 18 -16.32 22.60 23.88
C ASN A 18 -15.08 23.39 23.48
N LYS A 19 -13.90 23.03 24.02
CA LYS A 19 -12.62 23.66 23.70
C LYS A 19 -11.87 22.91 22.62
N ILE A 20 -11.06 23.65 21.84
CA ILE A 20 -10.10 23.09 20.88
C ILE A 20 -8.97 22.45 21.65
N CYS A 21 -8.74 21.15 21.40
CA CYS A 21 -7.72 20.35 22.07
C CYS A 21 -6.88 19.66 20.98
N GLY A 22 -5.73 20.24 20.68
CA GLY A 22 -4.75 19.68 19.76
C GLY A 22 -3.60 19.03 20.52
N ALA A 23 -2.40 19.60 20.42
CA ALA A 23 -1.21 19.12 21.12
C ALA A 23 -1.27 19.34 22.64
N THR A 24 -2.09 20.28 23.13
CA THR A 24 -2.36 20.44 24.56
C THR A 24 -3.13 19.22 25.08
N ASP A 25 -2.78 18.75 26.26
CA ASP A 25 -3.42 17.58 26.85
C ASP A 25 -4.64 17.95 27.70
N SER A 26 -5.61 17.03 27.76
CA SER A 26 -6.82 17.14 28.57
C SER A 26 -7.22 15.73 29.02
N PRO A 27 -7.40 15.49 30.32
CA PRO A 27 -7.66 14.14 30.84
C PRO A 27 -9.02 13.62 30.40
N LEU A 28 -9.14 12.29 30.36
CA LEU A 28 -10.42 11.61 30.17
C LEU A 28 -11.38 11.95 31.32
N THR A 29 -12.67 12.10 30.99
CA THR A 29 -13.74 12.04 31.98
C THR A 29 -13.98 10.59 32.42
N GLU A 30 -14.76 10.37 33.50
CA GLU A 30 -15.17 9.01 33.86
C GLU A 30 -15.98 8.35 32.73
N LEU A 31 -16.83 9.11 32.07
CA LEU A 31 -17.53 8.64 30.86
C LEU A 31 -16.57 8.25 29.76
N GLY A 32 -15.48 9.01 29.56
CA GLY A 32 -14.45 8.69 28.57
C GLY A 32 -13.74 7.35 28.87
N ARG A 33 -13.43 7.07 30.14
CA ARG A 33 -12.89 5.77 30.57
C ARG A 33 -13.89 4.63 30.36
N GLU A 34 -15.16 4.85 30.70
CA GLU A 34 -16.22 3.88 30.45
C GLU A 34 -16.40 3.58 28.96
N GLN A 35 -16.35 4.62 28.10
CA GLN A 35 -16.38 4.47 26.64
C GLN A 35 -15.22 3.57 26.15
N ALA A 36 -13.99 3.81 26.63
CA ALA A 36 -12.82 3.01 26.29
C ALA A 36 -13.00 1.54 26.70
N ARG A 37 -13.48 1.27 27.91
CA ARG A 37 -13.75 -0.12 28.38
C ARG A 37 -14.81 -0.81 27.52
N LYS A 38 -15.91 -0.11 27.18
CA LYS A 38 -16.95 -0.66 26.28
C LYS A 38 -16.40 -0.98 24.89
N THR A 39 -15.55 -0.12 24.35
CA THR A 39 -14.85 -0.39 23.08
C THR A 39 -13.97 -1.64 23.20
N GLY A 40 -13.19 -1.78 24.27
CA GLY A 40 -12.42 -3.00 24.54
C GLY A 40 -13.29 -4.25 24.60
N GLN A 41 -14.44 -4.19 25.28
CA GLN A 41 -15.39 -5.32 25.37
C GLN A 41 -15.99 -5.69 24.01
N MET A 42 -16.30 -4.70 23.18
CA MET A 42 -16.80 -4.93 21.81
C MET A 42 -15.73 -5.61 20.95
N LEU A 43 -14.49 -5.11 20.98
CA LEU A 43 -13.36 -5.70 20.26
C LEU A 43 -13.07 -7.11 20.76
N ARG A 44 -13.07 -7.34 22.08
CA ARG A 44 -12.87 -8.68 22.68
C ARG A 44 -13.87 -9.71 22.16
N LYS A 45 -15.15 -9.34 22.09
CA LYS A 45 -16.20 -10.24 21.54
C LYS A 45 -15.89 -10.63 20.09
N LYS A 46 -15.46 -9.68 19.25
CA LYS A 46 -15.09 -9.97 17.86
C LYS A 46 -13.86 -10.87 17.77
N ILE A 47 -12.86 -10.65 18.64
CA ILE A 47 -11.67 -11.51 18.74
C ILE A 47 -12.05 -12.92 19.17
N ASP A 48 -12.91 -13.07 20.19
CA ASP A 48 -13.35 -14.37 20.68
C ASP A 48 -14.18 -15.16 19.65
N HIS A 49 -14.88 -14.47 18.75
CA HIS A 49 -15.61 -15.08 17.63
C HIS A 49 -14.70 -15.37 16.42
N GLY A 50 -13.43 -14.97 16.45
CA GLY A 50 -12.51 -15.11 15.31
C GLY A 50 -12.81 -14.18 14.14
N GLU A 51 -13.60 -13.11 14.36
CA GLU A 51 -13.93 -12.12 13.34
C GLU A 51 -12.78 -11.15 13.05
N ILE A 52 -11.97 -10.86 14.07
CA ILE A 52 -10.83 -9.95 13.98
C ILE A 52 -9.66 -10.44 14.81
N HIS A 53 -8.46 -9.96 14.47
CA HIS A 53 -7.26 -10.11 15.27
C HIS A 53 -6.60 -8.74 15.47
N ILE A 54 -5.94 -8.51 16.61
CA ILE A 54 -5.18 -7.29 16.91
C ILE A 54 -3.87 -7.71 17.55
N ASP A 55 -2.75 -7.46 16.87
CA ASP A 55 -1.42 -7.82 17.35
C ASP A 55 -0.87 -6.78 18.32
N GLU A 56 -1.08 -5.50 18.04
CA GLU A 56 -0.50 -4.40 18.81
C GLU A 56 -1.42 -3.17 18.78
N ILE A 57 -1.42 -2.42 19.89
CA ILE A 57 -2.07 -1.10 19.98
C ILE A 57 -0.99 -0.02 19.85
N MET A 58 -1.05 0.78 18.78
CA MET A 58 -0.25 1.99 18.65
C MET A 58 -1.03 3.19 19.16
N THR A 59 -0.47 3.98 20.05
CA THR A 59 -1.19 5.12 20.64
C THR A 59 -0.43 6.42 20.55
N SER A 60 -1.18 7.52 20.42
CA SER A 60 -0.65 8.87 20.60
C SER A 60 0.00 9.00 21.99
N PRO A 61 1.07 9.81 22.13
CA PRO A 61 1.69 10.09 23.43
C PRO A 61 0.82 10.92 24.38
N LEU A 62 -0.27 11.55 23.91
CA LEU A 62 -1.13 12.38 24.74
C LEU A 62 -1.99 11.52 25.69
N SER A 63 -2.09 11.92 26.96
CA SER A 63 -2.67 11.09 28.03
C SER A 63 -4.07 10.57 27.71
N ARG A 64 -4.92 11.39 27.10
CA ARG A 64 -6.29 10.98 26.70
C ARG A 64 -6.34 9.79 25.75
N ALA A 65 -5.39 9.71 24.79
CA ALA A 65 -5.32 8.59 23.87
C ALA A 65 -4.60 7.40 24.52
N PHE A 66 -3.53 7.66 25.24
CA PHE A 66 -2.79 6.63 25.97
C PHE A 66 -3.68 5.92 27.01
N ASP A 67 -4.40 6.67 27.85
CA ASP A 67 -5.34 6.10 28.82
C ASP A 67 -6.45 5.29 28.14
N THR A 68 -6.96 5.76 26.99
CA THR A 68 -7.94 5.01 26.19
C THR A 68 -7.35 3.69 25.70
N ALA A 69 -6.11 3.72 25.19
CA ALA A 69 -5.40 2.52 24.71
C ALA A 69 -5.16 1.52 25.86
N VAL A 70 -4.77 1.99 27.03
CA VAL A 70 -4.56 1.15 28.22
C VAL A 70 -5.86 0.47 28.68
N GLU A 71 -6.98 1.22 28.75
CA GLU A 71 -8.29 0.64 29.12
C GLU A 71 -8.73 -0.44 28.10
N ILE A 72 -8.46 -0.23 26.80
CA ILE A 72 -8.75 -1.23 25.76
C ILE A 72 -7.83 -2.43 25.93
N SER A 73 -6.51 -2.20 26.08
CA SER A 73 -5.49 -3.25 26.24
C SER A 73 -5.81 -4.19 27.42
N HIS A 74 -6.25 -3.65 28.56
CA HIS A 74 -6.65 -4.46 29.71
C HIS A 74 -7.75 -5.48 29.39
N VAL A 75 -8.59 -5.19 28.38
CA VAL A 75 -9.70 -6.06 28.00
C VAL A 75 -9.29 -7.06 26.92
N ILE A 76 -8.55 -6.60 25.89
CA ILE A 76 -8.22 -7.46 24.72
C ILE A 76 -6.89 -8.20 24.87
N GLY A 77 -5.99 -7.73 25.76
CA GLY A 77 -4.69 -8.36 26.03
C GLY A 77 -3.58 -7.98 25.05
N ALA A 78 -3.84 -7.11 24.06
CA ALA A 78 -2.82 -6.67 23.11
C ALA A 78 -1.84 -5.67 23.74
N PRO A 79 -0.52 -5.73 23.45
CA PRO A 79 0.47 -4.80 23.97
C PRO A 79 0.25 -3.38 23.45
N VAL A 80 0.64 -2.37 24.23
CA VAL A 80 0.52 -0.94 23.87
C VAL A 80 1.90 -0.36 23.58
N ARG A 81 2.06 0.31 22.44
CA ARG A 81 3.24 1.07 22.04
C ARG A 81 2.89 2.51 21.73
N ILE A 82 3.69 3.44 22.22
CA ILE A 82 3.57 4.86 21.85
C ILE A 82 4.11 5.06 20.44
N GLU A 83 3.29 5.68 19.58
CA GLU A 83 3.66 6.10 18.24
C GLU A 83 3.60 7.64 18.15
N PRO A 84 4.73 8.34 18.17
CA PRO A 84 4.76 9.81 18.20
C PRO A 84 4.04 10.48 17.03
N ARG A 85 3.98 9.83 15.86
CA ARG A 85 3.25 10.35 14.69
C ARG A 85 1.75 10.44 14.90
N LEU A 86 1.18 9.75 15.88
CA LEU A 86 -0.24 9.79 16.22
C LEU A 86 -0.65 10.98 17.11
N VAL A 87 0.28 11.85 17.52
CA VAL A 87 -0.05 13.07 18.28
C VAL A 87 -1.05 13.93 17.50
N GLU A 88 -2.02 14.58 18.20
CA GLU A 88 -2.99 15.45 17.53
C GLU A 88 -2.30 16.66 16.89
N GLN A 89 -2.89 17.20 15.84
CA GLN A 89 -2.44 18.44 15.21
C GLN A 89 -2.32 19.54 16.26
N ASN A 90 -1.20 20.25 16.28
CA ASN A 90 -1.02 21.43 17.13
C ASN A 90 -1.74 22.63 16.48
N PHE A 91 -2.84 23.07 17.10
CA PHE A 91 -3.62 24.21 16.61
C PHE A 91 -3.08 25.60 17.04
N GLY A 92 -1.86 25.65 17.59
CA GLY A 92 -1.16 26.90 17.91
C GLY A 92 -2.00 27.84 18.79
N ARG A 93 -2.23 29.06 18.29
CA ARG A 93 -3.03 30.09 19.02
C ARG A 93 -4.48 29.72 19.31
N TRP A 94 -5.00 28.66 18.67
CA TRP A 94 -6.39 28.21 18.87
C TRP A 94 -6.55 27.21 20.00
N GLU A 95 -5.45 26.67 20.55
CA GLU A 95 -5.51 25.73 21.66
C GLU A 95 -6.27 26.34 22.86
N GLY A 96 -7.25 25.59 23.41
CA GLY A 96 -8.06 26.01 24.55
C GLY A 96 -9.16 27.03 24.25
N THR A 97 -9.26 27.54 23.01
CA THR A 97 -10.35 28.43 22.60
C THR A 97 -11.63 27.65 22.28
N ALA A 98 -12.77 28.34 22.13
CA ALA A 98 -14.05 27.71 21.79
C ALA A 98 -13.99 27.07 20.37
N ARG A 99 -14.50 25.86 20.24
CA ARG A 99 -14.46 25.07 19.01
C ARG A 99 -15.42 25.60 17.93
N ASP A 100 -16.50 26.21 18.29
CA ASP A 100 -17.55 26.72 17.43
C ASP A 100 -17.30 28.15 16.91
N GLY A 101 -16.11 28.69 17.13
CA GLY A 101 -15.72 30.00 16.65
C GLY A 101 -15.61 30.05 15.12
N SER A 102 -16.24 31.04 14.48
CA SER A 102 -16.20 31.26 13.03
C SER A 102 -14.79 31.53 12.50
N GLU A 103 -13.93 32.14 13.32
CA GLU A 103 -12.54 32.40 12.94
C GLU A 103 -11.71 31.10 12.83
N PHE A 104 -11.89 30.18 13.77
CA PHE A 104 -11.24 28.86 13.70
C PHE A 104 -11.74 28.04 12.50
N ALA A 105 -13.06 28.13 12.19
CA ALA A 105 -13.61 27.47 11.02
C ALA A 105 -12.92 27.93 9.73
N ARG A 106 -12.74 29.27 9.56
CA ARG A 106 -12.00 29.84 8.42
C ARG A 106 -10.52 29.50 8.43
N ALA A 107 -9.87 29.47 9.62
CA ALA A 107 -8.48 29.11 9.72
C ALA A 107 -8.20 27.69 9.20
N LYS A 108 -9.13 26.75 9.40
CA LYS A 108 -9.02 25.37 8.88
C LYS A 108 -9.09 25.25 7.36
N GLU A 109 -9.50 26.28 6.63
CA GLU A 109 -9.49 26.32 5.18
C GLU A 109 -8.06 26.51 4.61
N ASN A 110 -7.11 26.95 5.47
CA ASN A 110 -5.72 27.22 5.11
C ASN A 110 -4.83 26.02 5.48
N PHE A 111 -4.71 25.06 4.61
CA PHE A 111 -3.99 23.80 4.86
C PHE A 111 -2.49 23.95 5.12
N ALA A 112 -1.88 25.02 4.61
CA ALA A 112 -0.46 25.31 4.78
C ALA A 112 -0.15 26.21 6.02
N ASP A 113 -1.19 26.80 6.67
CA ASP A 113 -1.00 27.67 7.86
C ASP A 113 -0.71 26.84 9.11
N SER A 114 0.30 27.24 9.88
CA SER A 114 0.67 26.61 11.16
C SER A 114 -0.02 27.23 12.38
N TYR A 115 -1.02 28.08 12.18
CA TYR A 115 -1.83 28.69 13.25
C TYR A 115 -1.01 29.52 14.28
N GLY A 116 0.07 30.14 13.83
CA GLY A 116 0.91 30.95 14.71
C GLY A 116 1.76 30.13 15.70
N GLY A 117 2.48 29.15 15.20
CA GLY A 117 3.44 28.34 15.98
C GLY A 117 2.99 26.91 16.27
N GLY A 118 1.86 26.49 15.68
CA GLY A 118 1.41 25.09 15.70
C GLY A 118 1.89 24.29 14.49
N GLU A 119 1.06 23.37 14.04
CA GLU A 119 1.34 22.45 12.91
C GLU A 119 0.32 22.66 11.79
N SER A 120 0.78 22.78 10.54
CA SER A 120 -0.12 22.84 9.38
C SER A 120 -0.74 21.48 9.08
N MET A 121 -1.92 21.48 8.45
CA MET A 121 -2.58 20.24 8.00
C MET A 121 -1.69 19.41 7.07
N MET A 122 -0.94 20.08 6.17
CA MET A 122 -0.01 19.39 5.26
C MET A 122 1.08 18.62 6.01
N LYS A 123 1.67 19.20 7.08
CA LYS A 123 2.67 18.50 7.90
C LYS A 123 2.05 17.35 8.70
N THR A 124 0.84 17.56 9.23
CA THR A 124 0.10 16.51 9.93
C THR A 124 -0.20 15.34 8.97
N ALA A 125 -0.69 15.63 7.76
CA ALA A 125 -0.96 14.61 6.75
C ALA A 125 0.31 13.84 6.39
N GLN A 126 1.43 14.54 6.14
CA GLN A 126 2.69 13.88 5.79
C GLN A 126 3.15 12.85 6.83
N ARG A 127 3.12 13.19 8.14
CA ARG A 127 3.54 12.24 9.18
C ARG A 127 2.59 11.06 9.34
N ILE A 128 1.28 11.27 9.11
CA ILE A 128 0.28 10.22 9.18
C ILE A 128 0.36 9.30 7.94
N TYR A 129 0.54 9.85 6.75
CA TYR A 129 0.72 9.06 5.53
C TYR A 129 1.97 8.19 5.63
N ASN A 130 3.10 8.74 6.10
CA ASN A 130 4.30 7.95 6.35
C ASN A 130 4.10 6.83 7.39
N LEU A 131 3.21 7.01 8.38
CA LEU A 131 2.85 5.95 9.31
C LEU A 131 2.02 4.86 8.61
N ILE A 132 1.06 5.26 7.79
CA ILE A 132 0.19 4.31 7.06
C ILE A 132 1.03 3.51 6.05
N ASP A 133 1.96 4.16 5.32
CA ASP A 133 2.89 3.50 4.41
C ASP A 133 3.79 2.46 5.13
N ASP A 134 4.17 2.73 6.40
CA ASP A 134 4.94 1.76 7.18
C ASP A 134 4.08 0.59 7.65
N ILE A 135 2.81 0.83 8.02
CA ILE A 135 1.86 -0.23 8.39
C ILE A 135 1.55 -1.13 7.18
N GLU A 136 1.41 -0.56 5.99
CA GLU A 136 1.15 -1.31 4.76
C GLU A 136 2.25 -2.31 4.43
N LYS A 137 3.50 -2.02 4.80
CA LYS A 137 4.65 -2.92 4.60
C LYS A 137 4.64 -4.14 5.53
N GLU A 138 3.75 -4.19 6.53
CA GLU A 138 3.61 -5.29 7.49
C GLU A 138 2.21 -5.93 7.39
N PRO A 139 1.80 -6.47 6.22
CA PRO A 139 0.42 -6.92 5.95
C PRO A 139 -0.04 -8.12 6.80
N GLU A 140 0.91 -8.83 7.43
CA GLU A 140 0.65 -9.93 8.36
C GLU A 140 0.27 -9.47 9.77
N LYS A 141 0.46 -8.17 10.09
CA LYS A 141 0.11 -7.59 11.38
C LYS A 141 -1.13 -6.73 11.31
N THR A 142 -1.97 -6.84 12.30
CA THR A 142 -3.14 -5.99 12.48
C THR A 142 -2.94 -5.06 13.66
N TYR A 143 -2.95 -3.76 13.40
CA TYR A 143 -2.77 -2.72 14.38
C TYR A 143 -4.10 -2.09 14.81
N LEU A 144 -4.20 -1.69 16.09
CA LEU A 144 -5.22 -0.77 16.58
C LEU A 144 -4.58 0.59 16.86
N LEU A 145 -4.90 1.60 16.06
CA LEU A 145 -4.41 2.96 16.26
C LEU A 145 -5.34 3.73 17.19
N VAL A 146 -4.84 4.24 18.31
CA VAL A 146 -5.64 5.06 19.25
C VAL A 146 -5.14 6.49 19.21
N ALA A 147 -5.97 7.40 18.68
CA ALA A 147 -5.54 8.78 18.46
C ALA A 147 -6.72 9.77 18.51
N HIS A 148 -6.79 10.74 17.61
CA HIS A 148 -7.58 11.96 17.74
C HIS A 148 -8.43 12.23 16.50
N ASN A 149 -9.34 13.23 16.62
CA ASN A 149 -10.26 13.54 15.52
C ASN A 149 -9.58 14.24 14.32
N GLY A 150 -8.57 15.08 14.55
CA GLY A 150 -7.78 15.67 13.44
C GLY A 150 -7.04 14.59 12.68
N ILE A 151 -6.44 13.64 13.42
CA ILE A 151 -5.74 12.49 12.84
C ILE A 151 -6.66 11.61 12.00
N SER A 152 -7.93 11.40 12.46
CA SER A 152 -8.90 10.60 11.68
C SER A 152 -9.20 11.18 10.30
N ARG A 153 -9.14 12.51 10.14
CA ARG A 153 -9.31 13.17 8.83
C ARG A 153 -8.15 12.85 7.89
N MET A 154 -6.92 12.88 8.42
CA MET A 154 -5.73 12.56 7.64
C MET A 154 -5.75 11.08 7.22
N ILE A 155 -6.15 10.18 8.11
CA ILE A 155 -6.29 8.76 7.76
C ILE A 155 -7.37 8.59 6.69
N GLU A 156 -8.55 9.18 6.87
CA GLU A 156 -9.65 9.07 5.89
C GLU A 156 -9.22 9.58 4.51
N SER A 157 -8.47 10.70 4.45
CA SER A 157 -8.01 11.27 3.17
C SER A 157 -6.88 10.49 2.51
N TYR A 158 -6.25 9.54 3.20
CA TYR A 158 -5.34 8.58 2.59
C TYR A 158 -6.10 7.51 1.77
N PHE A 159 -7.26 7.08 2.27
CA PHE A 159 -8.03 5.96 1.68
C PHE A 159 -9.10 6.41 0.67
N ARG A 160 -9.45 7.69 0.62
CA ARG A 160 -10.41 8.19 -0.37
C ARG A 160 -10.23 9.67 -0.66
N ASP A 161 -10.57 10.06 -1.86
CA ASP A 161 -10.66 11.47 -2.24
C ASP A 161 -11.77 12.18 -1.47
N MET A 162 -11.46 13.40 -1.02
CA MET A 162 -12.37 14.24 -0.25
C MET A 162 -12.30 15.67 -0.77
N ARG A 163 -13.49 16.30 -0.96
CA ARG A 163 -13.53 17.75 -1.15
C ARG A 163 -13.20 18.45 0.17
N ASN A 164 -12.72 19.69 0.10
CA ASN A 164 -12.31 20.45 1.28
C ASN A 164 -13.40 20.55 2.34
N GLU A 165 -14.67 20.72 1.93
CA GLU A 165 -15.83 20.78 2.80
C GLU A 165 -16.08 19.43 3.51
N GLU A 166 -15.93 18.32 2.79
CA GLU A 166 -16.06 16.97 3.34
C GLU A 166 -14.94 16.67 4.34
N PHE A 167 -13.71 17.03 4.00
CA PHE A 167 -12.56 16.88 4.88
C PHE A 167 -12.74 17.71 6.17
N ALA A 168 -13.18 18.96 6.05
CA ALA A 168 -13.41 19.83 7.21
C ALA A 168 -14.54 19.34 8.12
N ALA A 169 -15.58 18.77 7.54
CA ALA A 169 -16.76 18.24 8.25
C ALA A 169 -16.53 16.85 8.83
N PHE A 170 -15.56 16.08 8.28
CA PHE A 170 -15.33 14.71 8.70
C PHE A 170 -14.86 14.62 10.15
N GLY A 171 -15.35 13.62 10.85
CA GLY A 171 -14.94 13.28 12.20
C GLY A 171 -15.63 12.03 12.71
N ILE A 172 -15.03 11.39 13.68
CA ILE A 172 -15.54 10.21 14.36
C ILE A 172 -15.87 10.51 15.82
N LYS A 173 -16.82 9.80 16.39
CA LYS A 173 -17.25 9.97 17.79
C LYS A 173 -16.15 9.46 18.73
N ASN A 174 -16.20 9.93 20.00
CA ASN A 174 -15.30 9.41 21.03
C ASN A 174 -15.47 7.89 21.19
N ALA A 175 -14.35 7.17 21.23
CA ALA A 175 -14.26 5.72 21.35
C ALA A 175 -14.94 4.91 20.19
N GLU A 176 -15.29 5.56 19.09
CA GLU A 176 -15.74 4.89 17.87
C GLU A 176 -14.58 4.17 17.20
N VAL A 177 -14.82 2.94 16.75
CA VAL A 177 -13.87 2.11 16.00
C VAL A 177 -14.19 2.19 14.52
N ARG A 178 -13.16 2.37 13.69
CA ARG A 178 -13.23 2.21 12.25
C ARG A 178 -12.18 1.24 11.77
N GLU A 179 -12.51 0.46 10.77
CA GLU A 179 -11.60 -0.41 10.04
C GLU A 179 -11.16 0.32 8.76
N TYR A 180 -9.86 0.27 8.48
CA TYR A 180 -9.27 0.74 7.24
C TYR A 180 -8.54 -0.44 6.61
N LYS A 181 -8.91 -0.75 5.38
CA LYS A 181 -8.31 -1.82 4.58
C LYS A 181 -7.45 -1.20 3.52
N PHE A 182 -6.23 -1.69 3.43
CA PHE A 182 -5.46 -1.40 2.23
C PHE A 182 -6.17 -2.15 1.11
N GLU A 183 -6.80 -1.40 0.21
CA GLU A 183 -7.34 -2.01 -0.98
C GLU A 183 -6.17 -2.60 -1.76
N ASP A 184 -6.33 -3.82 -2.28
CA ASP A 184 -5.38 -4.38 -3.24
C ASP A 184 -5.49 -3.68 -4.60
N SER A 185 -6.09 -2.52 -4.66
CA SER A 185 -6.14 -1.68 -5.83
C SER A 185 -4.84 -0.87 -5.90
N PHE A 186 -3.87 -1.45 -6.54
CA PHE A 186 -2.91 -0.67 -7.29
C PHE A 186 -3.72 0.40 -8.06
N PRO A 187 -3.36 1.70 -8.03
CA PRO A 187 -4.03 2.69 -8.86
C PRO A 187 -4.15 2.11 -10.25
N ASP A 188 -5.35 2.18 -10.84
CA ASP A 188 -5.58 1.67 -12.20
C ASP A 188 -4.71 2.47 -13.17
N TYR A 189 -3.44 2.08 -13.25
CA TYR A 189 -2.50 2.65 -14.18
C TYR A 189 -2.86 2.11 -15.56
N HIS A 190 -3.66 2.88 -16.25
CA HIS A 190 -4.00 2.56 -17.62
C HIS A 190 -2.75 2.61 -18.49
N THR A 191 -2.22 1.45 -18.85
CA THR A 191 -1.15 1.32 -19.83
C THR A 191 -1.75 1.25 -21.22
N ASP A 192 -1.36 2.16 -22.12
CA ASP A 192 -1.71 2.08 -23.53
C ASP A 192 -0.85 0.99 -24.21
N TYR A 193 -1.34 -0.25 -24.16
CA TYR A 193 -0.64 -1.39 -24.73
C TYR A 193 -0.52 -1.33 -26.24
N ASP A 194 -1.47 -0.68 -26.96
CA ASP A 194 -1.36 -0.44 -28.39
C ASP A 194 -0.18 0.47 -28.71
N LEU A 195 0.01 1.53 -27.92
CA LEU A 195 1.18 2.39 -28.06
C LEU A 195 2.48 1.65 -27.74
N LEU A 196 2.50 0.88 -26.65
CA LEU A 196 3.65 0.08 -26.21
C LEU A 196 4.09 -0.90 -27.31
N CYS A 197 3.15 -1.61 -27.90
CA CYS A 197 3.38 -2.54 -29.01
C CYS A 197 3.89 -1.85 -30.28
N ARG A 198 3.37 -0.65 -30.61
CA ARG A 198 3.89 0.15 -31.73
C ARG A 198 5.32 0.63 -31.49
N GLN A 199 5.63 1.03 -30.25
CA GLN A 199 6.99 1.43 -29.86
C GLN A 199 7.96 0.26 -29.98
N LEU A 200 7.59 -0.95 -29.50
CA LEU A 200 8.40 -2.16 -29.67
C LEU A 200 8.69 -2.44 -31.15
N LYS A 201 7.66 -2.45 -32.02
CA LYS A 201 7.82 -2.65 -33.45
C LYS A 201 8.82 -1.67 -34.08
N SER A 202 8.73 -0.39 -33.66
CA SER A 202 9.66 0.65 -34.14
C SER A 202 11.10 0.41 -33.67
N LEU A 203 11.31 -0.02 -32.42
CA LEU A 203 12.63 -0.31 -31.86
C LEU A 203 13.29 -1.54 -32.49
N MET A 204 12.50 -2.47 -33.03
CA MET A 204 13.00 -3.68 -33.69
C MET A 204 13.31 -3.48 -35.19
N GLN A 205 12.78 -2.40 -35.79
CA GLN A 205 12.90 -2.19 -37.23
C GLN A 205 14.36 -2.05 -37.67
N GLY A 206 14.83 -2.98 -38.55
CA GLY A 206 16.20 -3.00 -39.09
C GLY A 206 17.25 -3.45 -38.08
N VAL A 207 16.87 -4.06 -36.97
CA VAL A 207 17.78 -4.63 -35.96
C VAL A 207 17.90 -6.14 -36.20
N ASP A 208 19.12 -6.63 -36.35
CA ASP A 208 19.45 -8.05 -36.61
C ASP A 208 20.08 -8.78 -35.40
N SER A 209 20.04 -8.12 -34.22
CA SER A 209 20.65 -8.62 -32.97
C SER A 209 19.58 -8.89 -31.92
N ASP A 210 19.34 -10.16 -31.60
CA ASP A 210 18.39 -10.59 -30.58
C ASP A 210 18.68 -9.90 -29.22
N ILE A 211 19.97 -9.85 -28.83
CA ILE A 211 20.35 -9.20 -27.55
C ILE A 211 19.97 -7.72 -27.49
N THR A 212 20.09 -7.01 -28.61
CA THR A 212 19.73 -5.60 -28.73
C THR A 212 18.20 -5.41 -28.62
N ILE A 213 17.45 -6.27 -29.33
CA ILE A 213 15.98 -6.28 -29.28
C ILE A 213 15.48 -6.53 -27.87
N LEU A 214 15.98 -7.59 -27.22
CA LEU A 214 15.58 -7.97 -25.86
C LEU A 214 15.96 -6.91 -24.82
N SER A 215 17.14 -6.26 -24.97
CA SER A 215 17.56 -5.18 -24.08
C SER A 215 16.62 -3.98 -24.16
N ASN A 216 16.25 -3.56 -25.38
CA ASN A 216 15.31 -2.48 -25.60
C ASN A 216 13.89 -2.85 -25.15
N ALA A 217 13.44 -4.08 -25.36
CA ALA A 217 12.14 -4.55 -24.88
C ALA A 217 12.03 -4.51 -23.36
N SER A 218 13.05 -5.03 -22.64
CA SER A 218 13.09 -4.99 -21.17
C SER A 218 13.09 -3.55 -20.65
N ALA A 219 13.86 -2.64 -21.26
CA ALA A 219 13.92 -1.25 -20.90
C ALA A 219 12.60 -0.52 -21.17
N LEU A 220 11.95 -0.80 -22.30
CA LEU A 220 10.68 -0.20 -22.68
C LEU A 220 9.58 -0.58 -21.71
N ILE A 221 9.46 -1.86 -21.32
CA ILE A 221 8.51 -2.33 -20.30
C ILE A 221 8.79 -1.64 -18.96
N TYR A 222 10.04 -1.68 -18.49
CA TYR A 222 10.42 -1.13 -17.21
C TYR A 222 10.16 0.39 -17.10
N GLN A 223 10.30 1.13 -18.20
CA GLN A 223 10.04 2.56 -18.26
C GLN A 223 8.54 2.87 -18.33
N THR A 224 7.74 2.00 -18.97
CA THR A 224 6.34 2.29 -19.29
C THR A 224 5.37 1.77 -18.23
N LEU A 225 5.59 0.56 -17.73
CA LEU A 225 4.73 -0.02 -16.72
C LEU A 225 5.06 0.58 -15.35
N GLN A 226 4.05 1.16 -14.72
CA GLN A 226 4.20 1.69 -13.37
C GLN A 226 4.02 0.57 -12.35
N GLY A 227 4.67 0.73 -11.16
CA GLY A 227 4.52 -0.21 -10.05
C GLY A 227 5.16 -1.58 -10.27
N ILE A 228 6.20 -1.65 -11.08
CA ILE A 228 7.03 -2.84 -11.23
C ILE A 228 8.42 -2.57 -10.62
N ASN A 229 9.09 -3.60 -10.13
CA ASN A 229 10.45 -3.52 -9.60
C ASN A 229 11.45 -4.32 -10.45
N TRP A 230 10.96 -5.15 -11.38
CA TRP A 230 11.80 -5.91 -12.29
C TRP A 230 11.09 -6.18 -13.63
N ALA A 231 11.83 -6.18 -14.72
CA ALA A 231 11.35 -6.62 -16.04
C ALA A 231 12.51 -7.15 -16.87
N GLY A 232 12.40 -8.35 -17.38
CA GLY A 232 13.48 -8.95 -18.16
C GLY A 232 13.09 -10.22 -18.91
N VAL A 233 14.06 -10.76 -19.59
CA VAL A 233 13.88 -11.97 -20.40
C VAL A 233 14.79 -13.08 -19.91
N TYR A 234 14.23 -14.26 -19.71
CA TYR A 234 14.98 -15.50 -19.57
C TYR A 234 14.93 -16.28 -20.88
N ILE A 235 16.08 -16.69 -21.37
CA ILE A 235 16.24 -17.39 -22.65
C ILE A 235 16.29 -18.90 -22.42
N SER A 236 15.51 -19.65 -23.18
CA SER A 236 15.47 -21.10 -23.11
C SER A 236 16.81 -21.73 -23.60
N GLN A 237 17.41 -22.57 -22.77
CA GLN A 237 18.63 -23.30 -23.09
C GLN A 237 18.51 -24.76 -22.61
N GLY A 238 18.15 -25.66 -23.50
CA GLY A 238 17.90 -27.05 -23.15
C GLY A 238 16.65 -27.22 -22.31
N ASN A 239 16.79 -27.62 -21.05
CA ASN A 239 15.66 -27.80 -20.09
C ASN A 239 15.70 -26.78 -18.93
N GLU A 240 16.32 -25.64 -19.18
CA GLU A 240 16.43 -24.54 -18.22
C GLU A 240 16.31 -23.17 -18.90
N LEU A 241 16.05 -22.18 -18.13
CA LEU A 241 16.04 -20.76 -18.49
C LEU A 241 17.36 -20.12 -18.03
N LEU A 242 18.00 -19.35 -18.91
CA LEU A 242 19.19 -18.57 -18.62
C LEU A 242 18.86 -17.09 -18.65
N LEU A 243 19.29 -16.35 -17.61
CA LEU A 243 19.07 -14.91 -17.49
C LEU A 243 19.59 -14.16 -18.72
N GLY A 244 18.71 -13.45 -19.38
CA GLY A 244 18.98 -12.55 -20.50
C GLY A 244 18.99 -11.09 -20.07
N PRO A 245 18.72 -10.14 -20.97
CA PRO A 245 18.62 -8.73 -20.64
C PRO A 245 17.45 -8.41 -19.68
N PHE A 246 17.71 -7.54 -18.71
CA PHE A 246 16.71 -7.13 -17.70
C PHE A 246 16.97 -5.71 -17.17
N GLN A 247 15.97 -5.20 -16.45
CA GLN A 247 16.01 -3.99 -15.66
C GLN A 247 15.54 -4.31 -14.23
N GLY A 248 16.22 -3.77 -13.22
CA GLY A 248 15.93 -4.03 -11.80
C GLY A 248 17.15 -4.57 -11.05
N LYS A 249 16.92 -5.23 -9.92
CA LYS A 249 17.97 -5.84 -9.10
C LYS A 249 18.56 -7.11 -9.78
N PRO A 250 19.79 -7.52 -9.39
CA PRO A 250 20.33 -8.81 -9.84
C PRO A 250 19.38 -9.97 -9.52
N ALA A 251 19.23 -10.91 -10.45
CA ALA A 251 18.29 -12.02 -10.37
C ALA A 251 18.96 -13.38 -10.52
N CYS A 252 18.18 -14.47 -10.40
CA CYS A 252 18.65 -15.84 -10.53
C CYS A 252 19.22 -16.09 -11.95
N VAL A 253 20.41 -16.67 -12.05
CA VAL A 253 21.07 -16.85 -13.34
C VAL A 253 20.46 -17.99 -14.15
N ARG A 254 20.00 -19.07 -13.49
CA ARG A 254 19.44 -20.28 -14.11
C ARG A 254 18.20 -20.74 -13.38
N ILE A 255 17.15 -21.09 -14.11
CA ILE A 255 15.89 -21.58 -13.58
C ILE A 255 15.50 -22.83 -14.37
N PRO A 256 15.44 -24.02 -13.73
CA PRO A 256 14.97 -25.23 -14.40
C PRO A 256 13.50 -25.13 -14.82
N PHE A 257 13.10 -25.73 -15.93
CA PHE A 257 11.70 -25.83 -16.33
C PHE A 257 10.88 -26.51 -15.23
N GLY A 258 9.67 -26.00 -15.01
CA GLY A 258 8.75 -26.43 -13.94
C GLY A 258 9.16 -25.98 -12.52
N LYS A 259 10.11 -25.06 -12.39
CA LYS A 259 10.51 -24.49 -11.08
C LYS A 259 10.26 -22.99 -11.05
N GLY A 260 9.65 -22.52 -9.95
CA GLY A 260 9.23 -21.12 -9.81
C GLY A 260 8.18 -20.74 -10.86
N VAL A 261 7.86 -19.45 -10.94
CA VAL A 261 6.86 -18.96 -11.89
C VAL A 261 7.40 -19.02 -13.33
N CYS A 262 8.61 -18.50 -13.55
CA CYS A 262 9.28 -18.52 -14.84
C CYS A 262 9.43 -19.94 -15.41
N GLY A 263 9.91 -20.90 -14.58
CA GLY A 263 10.09 -22.28 -15.03
C GLY A 263 8.76 -22.98 -15.31
N THR A 264 7.70 -22.63 -14.60
CA THR A 264 6.34 -23.13 -14.84
C THR A 264 5.81 -22.62 -16.18
N ALA A 265 5.88 -21.31 -16.44
CA ALA A 265 5.48 -20.71 -17.71
C ALA A 265 6.22 -21.31 -18.90
N ALA A 266 7.54 -21.56 -18.74
CA ALA A 266 8.36 -22.20 -19.78
C ALA A 266 7.95 -23.66 -20.04
N ALA A 267 7.60 -24.42 -19.01
CA ALA A 267 7.22 -25.83 -19.14
C ALA A 267 5.81 -26.01 -19.73
N GLU A 268 4.88 -25.15 -19.36
CA GLU A 268 3.48 -25.19 -19.80
C GLU A 268 3.29 -24.49 -21.16
N GLY A 269 4.14 -23.53 -21.48
CA GLY A 269 4.00 -22.71 -22.69
C GLY A 269 2.83 -21.73 -22.63
N GLU A 270 2.39 -21.40 -21.42
CA GLU A 270 1.26 -20.52 -21.15
C GLU A 270 1.65 -19.37 -20.21
N THR A 271 0.92 -18.25 -20.29
CA THR A 271 1.11 -17.12 -19.38
C THR A 271 0.73 -17.52 -17.95
N VAL A 272 1.64 -17.27 -17.01
CA VAL A 272 1.39 -17.46 -15.58
C VAL A 272 1.28 -16.11 -14.91
N LEU A 273 0.11 -15.82 -14.34
CA LEU A 273 -0.18 -14.62 -13.57
C LEU A 273 -0.32 -15.00 -12.09
N VAL A 274 0.52 -14.42 -11.24
CA VAL A 274 0.59 -14.71 -9.81
C VAL A 274 0.22 -13.46 -9.02
N GLU A 275 -0.91 -13.50 -8.36
CA GLU A 275 -1.41 -12.39 -7.54
C GLU A 275 -0.61 -12.20 -6.24
N ASN A 276 -0.09 -13.31 -5.69
CA ASN A 276 0.73 -13.33 -4.48
C ASN A 276 1.83 -14.40 -4.62
N VAL A 277 3.07 -13.97 -4.83
CA VAL A 277 4.21 -14.89 -5.03
C VAL A 277 4.49 -15.76 -3.81
N HIS A 278 4.10 -15.33 -2.60
CA HIS A 278 4.30 -16.09 -1.36
C HIS A 278 3.36 -17.30 -1.25
N GLU A 279 2.26 -17.31 -2.01
CA GLU A 279 1.30 -18.41 -2.09
C GLU A 279 1.58 -19.36 -3.26
N PHE A 280 2.50 -19.00 -4.16
CA PHE A 280 2.84 -19.83 -5.32
C PHE A 280 3.75 -20.99 -4.91
N ALA A 281 3.28 -22.23 -5.12
CA ALA A 281 4.00 -23.43 -4.71
C ALA A 281 5.35 -23.56 -5.45
N GLY A 282 6.45 -23.53 -4.69
CA GLY A 282 7.79 -23.65 -5.24
C GLY A 282 8.37 -22.35 -5.82
N HIS A 283 7.78 -21.19 -5.45
CA HIS A 283 8.32 -19.89 -5.80
C HIS A 283 9.81 -19.77 -5.45
N ILE A 284 10.59 -19.22 -6.38
CA ILE A 284 12.02 -18.92 -6.21
C ILE A 284 12.12 -17.42 -6.01
N ALA A 285 12.31 -16.97 -4.76
CA ALA A 285 12.46 -15.56 -4.43
C ALA A 285 13.80 -15.01 -4.97
N CYS A 286 13.79 -14.40 -6.15
CA CYS A 286 14.95 -13.69 -6.70
C CYS A 286 15.07 -12.28 -6.12
N ASP A 287 13.94 -11.60 -5.83
CA ASP A 287 13.86 -10.35 -5.09
C ASP A 287 12.85 -10.50 -3.94
N SER A 288 13.28 -10.19 -2.70
CA SER A 288 12.42 -10.22 -1.51
C SER A 288 11.32 -9.15 -1.52
N ASP A 289 11.44 -8.15 -2.38
CA ASP A 289 10.46 -7.06 -2.46
C ASP A 289 9.31 -7.38 -3.42
N SER A 290 9.46 -8.40 -4.31
CA SER A 290 8.42 -8.82 -5.24
C SER A 290 7.26 -9.50 -4.52
N ARG A 291 6.03 -9.12 -4.85
CA ARG A 291 4.78 -9.61 -4.25
C ARG A 291 3.82 -10.20 -5.27
N SER A 292 3.83 -9.72 -6.51
CA SER A 292 3.10 -10.33 -7.63
C SER A 292 4.00 -10.39 -8.85
N GLU A 293 3.70 -11.31 -9.78
CA GLU A 293 4.55 -11.61 -10.93
C GLU A 293 3.68 -12.02 -12.11
N ILE A 294 4.07 -11.63 -13.31
CA ILE A 294 3.50 -12.15 -14.55
C ILE A 294 4.60 -12.61 -15.46
N VAL A 295 4.49 -13.85 -15.94
CA VAL A 295 5.47 -14.45 -16.84
C VAL A 295 4.78 -14.89 -18.12
N LEU A 296 5.31 -14.45 -19.25
CA LEU A 296 4.74 -14.70 -20.57
C LEU A 296 5.72 -15.46 -21.45
N PRO A 297 5.32 -16.56 -22.11
CA PRO A 297 6.16 -17.25 -23.08
C PRO A 297 6.47 -16.36 -24.28
N ILE A 298 7.72 -16.32 -24.70
CA ILE A 298 8.17 -15.74 -25.96
C ILE A 298 8.38 -16.88 -26.93
N CYS A 299 7.56 -16.98 -27.97
CA CYS A 299 7.65 -18.01 -28.98
C CYS A 299 8.26 -17.47 -30.27
N LYS A 300 9.23 -18.18 -30.83
CA LYS A 300 9.83 -17.92 -32.15
C LYS A 300 9.53 -19.06 -33.09
N LYS A 301 8.79 -18.81 -34.17
CA LYS A 301 8.39 -19.84 -35.17
C LYS A 301 7.73 -21.06 -34.51
N GLY A 302 6.88 -20.84 -33.52
CA GLY A 302 6.14 -21.90 -32.82
C GLY A 302 6.95 -22.69 -31.77
N SER A 303 8.21 -22.32 -31.51
CA SER A 303 9.03 -22.91 -30.47
C SER A 303 9.33 -21.91 -29.37
N LEU A 304 9.38 -22.37 -28.13
CA LEU A 304 9.71 -21.53 -26.98
C LEU A 304 11.14 -20.98 -27.12
N TYR A 305 11.26 -19.67 -27.23
CA TYR A 305 12.55 -18.97 -27.23
C TYR A 305 12.98 -18.61 -25.79
N GLY A 306 12.02 -18.28 -24.93
CA GLY A 306 12.25 -17.88 -23.57
C GLY A 306 10.96 -17.39 -22.92
N VAL A 307 11.10 -16.67 -21.84
CA VAL A 307 9.96 -16.01 -21.15
C VAL A 307 10.27 -14.55 -20.89
N LEU A 308 9.26 -13.71 -20.98
CA LEU A 308 9.24 -12.35 -20.45
C LEU A 308 8.72 -12.42 -19.03
N ASP A 309 9.50 -11.94 -18.08
CA ASP A 309 9.20 -11.95 -16.66
C ASP A 309 9.08 -10.52 -16.13
N ILE A 310 8.05 -10.22 -15.36
CA ILE A 310 7.77 -8.88 -14.83
C ILE A 310 7.28 -9.03 -13.39
N ASP A 311 8.05 -8.43 -12.47
CA ASP A 311 7.75 -8.42 -11.03
C ASP A 311 7.20 -7.09 -10.55
N SER A 312 6.40 -7.16 -9.49
CA SER A 312 5.88 -5.99 -8.80
C SER A 312 6.03 -6.11 -7.28
N PRO A 313 6.36 -4.99 -6.57
CA PRO A 313 6.36 -4.95 -5.12
C PRO A 313 4.93 -4.83 -4.53
N PHE A 314 3.90 -4.85 -5.37
CA PHE A 314 2.50 -4.79 -4.97
C PHE A 314 1.81 -6.13 -5.23
N PHE A 315 0.90 -6.54 -4.35
CA PHE A 315 0.03 -7.69 -4.60
C PHE A 315 -0.96 -7.36 -5.73
N ARG A 316 -1.32 -8.37 -6.55
CA ARG A 316 -2.32 -8.25 -7.61
C ARG A 316 -2.10 -7.09 -8.58
N ARG A 317 -0.83 -6.73 -8.82
CA ARG A 317 -0.51 -5.62 -9.72
C ARG A 317 -1.02 -5.83 -11.14
N PHE A 318 -1.00 -7.07 -11.60
CA PHE A 318 -1.31 -7.39 -12.97
C PHE A 318 -2.78 -7.81 -13.13
N SER A 319 -3.53 -7.07 -13.96
CA SER A 319 -4.92 -7.33 -14.32
C SER A 319 -5.02 -8.23 -15.55
N THR A 320 -6.24 -8.64 -15.90
CA THR A 320 -6.51 -9.33 -17.18
C THR A 320 -6.17 -8.45 -18.38
N SER A 321 -6.37 -7.12 -18.28
CA SER A 321 -5.98 -6.17 -19.34
C SER A 321 -4.47 -6.09 -19.50
N ASP A 322 -3.70 -6.13 -18.39
CA ASP A 322 -2.24 -6.21 -18.45
C ASP A 322 -1.80 -7.51 -19.12
N ARG A 323 -2.40 -8.64 -18.74
CA ARG A 323 -2.11 -9.93 -19.37
C ARG A 323 -2.33 -9.90 -20.88
N ASP A 324 -3.51 -9.48 -21.32
CA ASP A 324 -3.87 -9.48 -22.73
C ASP A 324 -2.92 -8.57 -23.56
N GLY A 325 -2.58 -7.39 -23.02
CA GLY A 325 -1.66 -6.46 -23.66
C GLY A 325 -0.22 -6.93 -23.66
N LEU A 326 0.24 -7.58 -22.60
CA LEU A 326 1.59 -8.13 -22.50
C LEU A 326 1.75 -9.41 -23.33
N GLU A 327 0.70 -10.23 -23.48
CA GLU A 327 0.69 -11.38 -24.42
C GLU A 327 0.90 -10.90 -25.85
N GLN A 328 0.21 -9.84 -26.28
CA GLN A 328 0.42 -9.23 -27.58
C GLN A 328 1.85 -8.67 -27.73
N PHE A 329 2.39 -8.06 -26.68
CA PHE A 329 3.77 -7.58 -26.66
C PHE A 329 4.78 -8.75 -26.81
N ALA A 330 4.60 -9.87 -26.10
CA ALA A 330 5.46 -11.05 -26.16
C ALA A 330 5.38 -11.74 -27.54
N GLU A 331 4.21 -11.79 -28.17
CA GLU A 331 4.03 -12.29 -29.55
C GLU A 331 4.83 -11.44 -30.55
N ILE A 332 4.67 -10.12 -30.51
CA ILE A 332 5.41 -9.18 -31.38
C ILE A 332 6.92 -9.32 -31.15
N LEU A 333 7.34 -9.44 -29.89
CA LEU A 333 8.75 -9.62 -29.56
C LEU A 333 9.30 -10.90 -30.19
N GLY A 334 8.58 -12.03 -30.04
CA GLY A 334 8.96 -13.32 -30.60
C GLY A 334 9.10 -13.31 -32.13
N ASP A 335 8.15 -12.68 -32.83
CA ASP A 335 8.12 -12.53 -34.27
C ASP A 335 9.28 -11.66 -34.80
N GLY A 336 9.68 -10.68 -33.99
CA GLY A 336 10.76 -9.76 -34.38
C GLY A 336 12.17 -10.25 -34.07
N LEU A 337 12.33 -11.35 -33.32
CA LEU A 337 13.66 -11.95 -33.11
C LEU A 337 14.22 -12.48 -34.40
N ALA A 338 15.47 -12.09 -34.69
CA ALA A 338 16.10 -12.22 -35.99
C ALA A 338 15.96 -13.59 -36.62
N GLU A 339 15.66 -13.59 -37.91
CA GLU A 339 15.84 -14.79 -38.77
C GLU A 339 17.32 -15.09 -38.90
N LYS A 340 17.80 -16.10 -38.21
CA LYS A 340 19.12 -16.71 -38.48
C LYS A 340 18.96 -17.96 -39.27
#